data_85f0fdd5ac2519a910e99a5fe2b9a229
#
_entry.id   85f0fdd5ac2519a910e99a5fe2b9a229
#
_cell.length_a   1.000
_cell.length_b   1.000
_cell.length_c   1.000
_cell.angle_alpha   90.00
_cell.angle_beta   90.00
_cell.angle_gamma   90.00
#
_symmetry.space_group_name_H-M   'P 1'
#
loop_
_entity.id
_entity.type
_entity.pdbx_description
1 polymer ?
#
loop_
_entity_poly.entity_id
_entity_poly.type
_entity_poly.pdbx_seq_one_letter_code
_entity_poly.pdbx_strand_id
1 'polypeptide(L)'
;KIAPIIAVPTTAGTGSETGRASVILNEETGVKNIIFHPKFLPSIVILDPLLTISLPAKITAATGMDALAHNLEAYCAPGYHPMADGIALEGMRIINDWLYEAVNNGSNIEARQNMLTAASMGSTAFQKGLGAIHSLSHPVNALNNIHHGLSNAIFMPYVLTFNKDVIEQKIIK
;
A
#
# COMPACT_ATOMS: atom_id res chain seq x y z
N LYS A 1 26.45 -8.69 -7.94
CA LYS A 1 25.82 -7.70 -8.86
C LYS A 1 24.30 -7.94 -8.84
N ILE A 2 23.50 -6.89 -8.61
CA ILE A 2 22.04 -6.94 -8.78
C ILE A 2 21.74 -6.49 -10.21
N ALA A 3 20.94 -7.28 -10.94
CA ALA A 3 20.51 -6.94 -12.29
C ALA A 3 19.55 -5.73 -12.26
N PRO A 4 19.48 -4.91 -13.34
CA PRO A 4 18.42 -3.92 -13.48
C PRO A 4 17.04 -4.57 -13.41
N ILE A 5 16.12 -3.92 -12.69
CA ILE A 5 14.75 -4.42 -12.48
C ILE A 5 13.79 -3.61 -13.35
N ILE A 6 12.93 -4.29 -14.08
CA ILE A 6 11.74 -3.70 -14.72
C ILE A 6 10.53 -4.23 -13.94
N ALA A 7 9.73 -3.35 -13.37
CA ALA A 7 8.55 -3.73 -12.60
C ALA A 7 7.27 -3.46 -13.41
N VAL A 8 6.39 -4.46 -13.44
CA VAL A 8 5.08 -4.39 -14.08
C VAL A 8 4.07 -4.95 -13.08
N PRO A 9 3.47 -4.12 -12.20
CA PRO A 9 2.55 -4.59 -11.19
C PRO A 9 1.24 -5.09 -11.81
N THR A 10 0.69 -6.16 -11.24
CA THR A 10 -0.59 -6.77 -11.63
C THR A 10 -1.68 -6.55 -10.58
N THR A 11 -1.37 -5.85 -9.49
CA THR A 11 -2.28 -5.47 -8.41
C THR A 11 -2.06 -4.03 -8.01
N ALA A 12 -3.12 -3.35 -7.61
CA ALA A 12 -3.09 -1.97 -7.12
C ALA A 12 -3.17 -1.97 -5.58
N GLY A 13 -2.08 -2.29 -4.90
CA GLY A 13 -2.04 -2.40 -3.44
C GLY A 13 -0.70 -1.94 -2.89
N THR A 14 0.30 -2.81 -2.88
CA THR A 14 1.61 -2.55 -2.28
C THR A 14 2.35 -1.38 -2.91
N GLY A 15 2.22 -1.14 -4.24
CA GLY A 15 3.03 -0.14 -4.92
C GLY A 15 4.53 -0.48 -4.89
N SER A 16 4.88 -1.78 -4.80
CA SER A 16 6.26 -2.25 -4.61
C SER A 16 7.22 -1.80 -5.71
N GLU A 17 6.70 -1.40 -6.86
CA GLU A 17 7.45 -0.86 -7.99
C GLU A 17 8.14 0.48 -7.71
N THR A 18 7.73 1.20 -6.66
CA THR A 18 8.37 2.43 -6.20
C THR A 18 9.14 2.23 -4.89
N GLY A 19 9.24 0.97 -4.43
CA GLY A 19 9.92 0.61 -3.20
C GLY A 19 11.33 0.04 -3.43
N ARG A 20 12.14 0.04 -2.37
CA ARG A 20 13.49 -0.55 -2.34
C ARG A 20 13.61 -1.71 -1.36
N ALA A 21 12.48 -2.27 -0.96
CA ALA A 21 12.39 -3.34 0.00
C ALA A 21 11.88 -4.64 -0.65
N SER A 22 12.33 -5.76 -0.13
CA SER A 22 11.77 -7.08 -0.39
C SER A 22 11.37 -7.71 0.93
N VAL A 23 10.17 -8.26 1.00
CA VAL A 23 9.68 -8.98 2.19
C VAL A 23 9.71 -10.48 1.89
N ILE A 24 10.51 -11.22 2.65
CA ILE A 24 10.73 -12.65 2.45
C ILE A 24 10.32 -13.39 3.72
N LEU A 25 9.42 -14.36 3.57
CA LEU A 25 9.09 -15.28 4.65
C LEU A 25 10.22 -16.29 4.82
N ASN A 26 10.76 -16.35 6.04
CA ASN A 26 11.63 -17.46 6.43
C ASN A 26 10.73 -18.62 6.87
N GLU A 27 10.69 -19.69 6.10
CA GLU A 27 9.82 -20.83 6.35
C GLU A 27 10.19 -21.61 7.62
N GLU A 28 11.48 -21.60 8.04
CA GLU A 28 11.93 -22.30 9.24
C GLU A 28 11.47 -21.58 10.52
N THR A 29 11.46 -20.26 10.50
CA THR A 29 11.14 -19.44 11.69
C THR A 29 9.72 -18.87 11.67
N GLY A 30 9.03 -18.90 10.53
CA GLY A 30 7.73 -18.25 10.32
C GLY A 30 7.79 -16.72 10.35
N VAL A 31 8.99 -16.12 10.27
CA VAL A 31 9.19 -14.67 10.38
C VAL A 31 9.35 -14.04 9.01
N LYS A 32 8.63 -12.94 8.77
CA LYS A 32 8.83 -12.09 7.58
C LYS A 32 10.03 -11.17 7.79
N ASN A 33 11.08 -11.38 6.99
CA ASN A 33 12.27 -10.54 6.97
C ASN A 33 12.14 -9.46 5.91
N ILE A 34 12.47 -8.23 6.26
CA ILE A 34 12.49 -7.10 5.33
C ILE A 34 13.94 -6.81 4.95
N ILE A 35 14.24 -6.92 3.67
CA ILE A 35 15.58 -6.65 3.12
C ILE A 35 15.51 -5.35 2.33
N PHE A 36 16.38 -4.40 2.68
CA PHE A 36 16.46 -3.09 2.00
C PHE A 36 17.76 -2.96 1.23
N HIS A 37 17.66 -2.54 -0.03
CA HIS A 37 18.83 -2.16 -0.80
C HIS A 37 18.45 -1.13 -1.88
N PRO A 38 19.25 -0.04 -2.10
CA PRO A 38 18.95 0.97 -3.12
C PRO A 38 18.79 0.42 -4.54
N LYS A 39 19.49 -0.67 -4.86
CA LYS A 39 19.41 -1.33 -6.16
C LYS A 39 18.19 -2.21 -6.36
N PHE A 40 17.34 -2.37 -5.33
CA PHE A 40 16.03 -3.02 -5.49
C PHE A 40 14.99 -2.07 -6.06
N LEU A 41 15.27 -0.74 -6.05
CA LEU A 41 14.40 0.19 -6.74
C LEU A 41 14.41 -0.10 -8.24
N PRO A 42 13.27 -0.39 -8.87
CA PRO A 42 13.19 -0.65 -10.30
C PRO A 42 13.71 0.52 -11.13
N SER A 43 14.41 0.18 -12.21
CA SER A 43 14.92 1.17 -13.18
C SER A 43 13.85 1.64 -14.14
N ILE A 44 12.83 0.81 -14.38
CA ILE A 44 11.68 1.08 -15.24
C ILE A 44 10.44 0.54 -14.54
N VAL A 45 9.37 1.32 -14.56
CA VAL A 45 8.05 0.93 -14.05
C VAL A 45 7.03 1.09 -15.16
N ILE A 46 6.23 0.05 -15.39
CA ILE A 46 5.14 0.05 -16.38
C ILE A 46 3.83 -0.19 -15.63
N LEU A 47 3.00 0.84 -15.51
CA LEU A 47 1.67 0.77 -14.90
C LEU A 47 0.63 0.55 -16.00
N ASP A 48 0.38 -0.71 -16.34
CA ASP A 48 -0.64 -1.09 -17.33
C ASP A 48 -1.92 -1.54 -16.61
N PRO A 49 -3.01 -0.74 -16.66
CA PRO A 49 -4.27 -1.10 -16.00
C PRO A 49 -4.92 -2.36 -16.57
N LEU A 50 -4.63 -2.72 -17.82
CA LEU A 50 -5.17 -3.93 -18.45
C LEU A 50 -4.72 -5.19 -17.71
N LEU A 51 -3.58 -5.18 -17.06
CA LEU A 51 -3.08 -6.32 -16.29
C LEU A 51 -3.83 -6.53 -14.96
N THR A 52 -4.67 -5.59 -14.58
CA THR A 52 -5.45 -5.65 -13.32
C THR A 52 -6.93 -5.96 -13.54
N ILE A 53 -7.45 -5.93 -14.77
CA ILE A 53 -8.89 -6.09 -15.04
C ILE A 53 -9.43 -7.47 -14.68
N SER A 54 -8.59 -8.51 -14.73
CA SER A 54 -8.97 -9.88 -14.38
C SER A 54 -8.99 -10.13 -12.86
N LEU A 55 -8.58 -9.15 -12.05
CA LEU A 55 -8.54 -9.29 -10.60
C LEU A 55 -9.96 -9.40 -10.03
N PRO A 56 -10.27 -10.44 -9.23
CA PRO A 56 -11.57 -10.56 -8.59
C PRO A 56 -11.88 -9.36 -7.67
N ALA A 57 -13.15 -8.97 -7.59
CA ALA A 57 -13.61 -7.84 -6.76
C ALA A 57 -13.08 -7.89 -5.30
N LYS A 58 -13.11 -9.09 -4.69
CA LYS A 58 -12.61 -9.29 -3.31
C LYS A 58 -11.12 -8.97 -3.18
N ILE A 59 -10.30 -9.35 -4.17
CA ILE A 59 -8.87 -9.05 -4.16
C ILE A 59 -8.64 -7.57 -4.47
N THR A 60 -9.39 -7.01 -5.43
CA THR A 60 -9.35 -5.57 -5.74
C THR A 60 -9.65 -4.73 -4.49
N ALA A 61 -10.69 -5.08 -3.73
CA ALA A 61 -11.04 -4.39 -2.48
C ALA A 61 -9.91 -4.50 -1.44
N ALA A 62 -9.39 -5.71 -1.21
CA ALA A 62 -8.35 -5.93 -0.23
C ALA A 62 -7.05 -5.20 -0.58
N THR A 63 -6.61 -5.25 -1.85
CA THR A 63 -5.41 -4.53 -2.29
C THR A 63 -5.61 -3.01 -2.28
N GLY A 64 -6.80 -2.52 -2.64
CA GLY A 64 -7.12 -1.10 -2.55
C GLY A 64 -7.12 -0.57 -1.10
N MET A 65 -7.59 -1.37 -0.15
CA MET A 65 -7.50 -1.05 1.28
C MET A 65 -6.06 -1.08 1.80
N ASP A 66 -5.20 -1.92 1.24
CA ASP A 66 -3.76 -1.90 1.50
C ASP A 66 -3.13 -0.59 1.01
N ALA A 67 -3.45 -0.17 -0.22
CA ALA A 67 -3.02 1.13 -0.75
C ALA A 67 -3.52 2.30 0.12
N LEU A 68 -4.74 2.22 0.65
CA LEU A 68 -5.27 3.21 1.59
C LEU A 68 -4.45 3.24 2.89
N ALA A 69 -4.15 2.06 3.46
CA ALA A 69 -3.33 1.96 4.67
C ALA A 69 -1.94 2.55 4.48
N HIS A 70 -1.29 2.31 3.33
CA HIS A 70 0.00 2.87 2.99
C HIS A 70 -0.03 4.41 2.98
N ASN A 71 -0.99 5.00 2.26
CA ASN A 71 -1.13 6.45 2.19
C ASN A 71 -1.46 7.06 3.57
N LEU A 72 -2.41 6.47 4.29
CA LEU A 72 -2.85 6.96 5.60
C LEU A 72 -1.74 6.90 6.65
N GLU A 73 -1.03 5.77 6.77
CA GLU A 73 0.06 5.64 7.71
C GLU A 73 1.24 6.53 7.35
N ALA A 74 1.59 6.66 6.07
CA ALA A 74 2.61 7.60 5.62
C ALA A 74 2.25 9.04 5.98
N TYR A 75 1.00 9.44 5.78
CA TYR A 75 0.52 10.77 6.18
C TYR A 75 0.63 10.98 7.68
N CYS A 76 0.18 10.02 8.50
CA CYS A 76 0.20 10.08 9.95
C CYS A 76 1.59 9.86 10.56
N ALA A 77 2.54 9.28 9.84
CA ALA A 77 3.89 9.00 10.33
C ALA A 77 4.57 10.29 10.88
N PRO A 78 5.37 10.17 11.95
CA PRO A 78 6.09 11.30 12.51
C PRO A 78 7.15 11.86 11.55
N GLY A 79 7.59 13.07 11.80
CA GLY A 79 8.61 13.75 10.99
C GLY A 79 8.03 14.72 9.97
N TYR A 80 8.84 15.70 9.63
CA TYR A 80 8.52 16.75 8.67
C TYR A 80 8.90 16.32 7.25
N HIS A 81 7.92 15.99 6.42
CA HIS A 81 8.13 15.62 5.02
C HIS A 81 6.93 16.04 4.16
N PRO A 82 6.78 17.34 3.84
CA PRO A 82 5.60 17.86 3.18
C PRO A 82 5.34 17.26 1.79
N MET A 83 6.38 16.83 1.07
CA MET A 83 6.19 16.14 -0.22
C MET A 83 5.52 14.77 -0.02
N ALA A 84 5.97 13.98 0.96
CA ALA A 84 5.33 12.70 1.26
C ALA A 84 3.90 12.90 1.77
N ASP A 85 3.67 13.91 2.61
CA ASP A 85 2.34 14.25 3.12
C ASP A 85 1.39 14.63 1.97
N GLY A 86 1.84 15.45 1.01
CA GLY A 86 1.06 15.85 -0.16
C GLY A 86 0.73 14.66 -1.09
N ILE A 87 1.71 13.78 -1.34
CA ILE A 87 1.52 12.56 -2.13
C ILE A 87 0.49 11.64 -1.45
N ALA A 88 0.62 11.44 -0.14
CA ALA A 88 -0.28 10.58 0.62
C ALA A 88 -1.72 11.10 0.64
N LEU A 89 -1.91 12.41 0.82
CA LEU A 89 -3.24 13.03 0.79
C LEU A 89 -3.92 12.85 -0.57
N GLU A 90 -3.20 13.09 -1.65
CA GLU A 90 -3.75 12.90 -3.00
C GLU A 90 -4.00 11.40 -3.28
N GLY A 91 -3.12 10.51 -2.83
CA GLY A 91 -3.34 9.07 -2.93
C GLY A 91 -4.62 8.63 -2.22
N MET A 92 -4.88 9.12 -1.00
CA MET A 92 -6.13 8.84 -0.28
C MET A 92 -7.36 9.38 -1.02
N ARG A 93 -7.28 10.60 -1.58
CA ARG A 93 -8.37 11.18 -2.38
C ARG A 93 -8.70 10.30 -3.60
N ILE A 94 -7.69 9.90 -4.36
CA ILE A 94 -7.87 9.02 -5.52
C ILE A 94 -8.51 7.69 -5.11
N ILE A 95 -8.07 7.07 -4.01
CA ILE A 95 -8.65 5.82 -3.52
C ILE A 95 -10.13 6.00 -3.14
N ASN A 96 -10.46 7.10 -2.46
CA ASN A 96 -11.85 7.42 -2.10
C ASN A 96 -12.75 7.54 -3.34
N ASP A 97 -12.25 8.17 -4.40
CA ASP A 97 -13.03 8.41 -5.61
C ASP A 97 -13.18 7.15 -6.48
N TRP A 98 -12.18 6.25 -6.49
CA TRP A 98 -12.09 5.19 -7.49
C TRP A 98 -12.15 3.76 -6.97
N LEU A 99 -11.90 3.50 -5.67
CA LEU A 99 -11.87 2.14 -5.16
C LEU A 99 -13.22 1.43 -5.31
N TYR A 100 -14.31 2.12 -4.97
CA TYR A 100 -15.65 1.55 -5.09
C TYR A 100 -15.97 1.16 -6.53
N GLU A 101 -15.64 2.00 -7.49
CA GLU A 101 -15.83 1.74 -8.91
C GLU A 101 -14.94 0.59 -9.39
N ALA A 102 -13.66 0.57 -9.02
CA ALA A 102 -12.74 -0.50 -9.37
C ALA A 102 -13.17 -1.88 -8.85
N VAL A 103 -13.85 -1.92 -7.69
CA VAL A 103 -14.37 -3.16 -7.09
C VAL A 103 -15.65 -3.64 -7.77
N ASN A 104 -16.60 -2.73 -8.05
CA ASN A 104 -17.91 -3.10 -8.56
C ASN A 104 -17.96 -3.19 -10.09
N ASN A 105 -17.09 -2.46 -10.77
CA ASN A 105 -16.91 -2.46 -12.23
C ASN A 105 -15.45 -2.73 -12.59
N GLY A 106 -15.00 -3.94 -12.36
CA GLY A 106 -13.60 -4.35 -12.54
C GLY A 106 -13.04 -4.17 -13.96
N SER A 107 -13.88 -3.97 -14.96
CA SER A 107 -13.50 -3.68 -16.35
C SER A 107 -13.28 -2.19 -16.63
N ASN A 108 -13.58 -1.29 -15.68
CA ASN A 108 -13.35 0.13 -15.84
C ASN A 108 -11.84 0.42 -15.78
N ILE A 109 -11.25 0.67 -16.95
CA ILE A 109 -9.81 0.89 -17.13
C ILE A 109 -9.36 2.17 -16.39
N GLU A 110 -10.18 3.21 -16.39
CA GLU A 110 -9.86 4.46 -15.70
C GLU A 110 -9.77 4.25 -14.18
N ALA A 111 -10.73 3.51 -13.60
CA ALA A 111 -10.69 3.16 -12.19
C ALA A 111 -9.45 2.31 -11.86
N ARG A 112 -9.11 1.33 -12.69
CA ARG A 112 -7.90 0.51 -12.54
C ARG A 112 -6.63 1.36 -12.61
N GLN A 113 -6.54 2.28 -13.56
CA GLN A 113 -5.41 3.21 -13.72
C GLN A 113 -5.23 4.09 -12.47
N ASN A 114 -6.32 4.68 -11.98
CA ASN A 114 -6.28 5.53 -10.80
C ASN A 114 -5.85 4.74 -9.56
N MET A 115 -6.33 3.51 -9.38
CA MET A 115 -5.92 2.66 -8.27
C MET A 115 -4.43 2.27 -8.34
N LEU A 116 -3.87 1.95 -9.52
CA LEU A 116 -2.43 1.72 -9.68
C LEU A 116 -1.63 2.96 -9.31
N THR A 117 -2.06 4.13 -9.77
CA THR A 117 -1.41 5.40 -9.43
C THR A 117 -1.42 5.63 -7.93
N ALA A 118 -2.56 5.47 -7.26
CA ALA A 118 -2.69 5.67 -5.82
C ALA A 118 -1.86 4.67 -5.00
N ALA A 119 -1.72 3.42 -5.47
CA ALA A 119 -0.85 2.42 -4.85
C ALA A 119 0.62 2.83 -4.93
N SER A 120 1.09 3.28 -6.11
CA SER A 120 2.45 3.80 -6.29
C SER A 120 2.71 5.06 -5.44
N MET A 121 1.71 5.93 -5.30
CA MET A 121 1.79 7.11 -4.43
C MET A 121 1.95 6.71 -2.96
N GLY A 122 1.18 5.74 -2.48
CA GLY A 122 1.29 5.22 -1.11
C GLY A 122 2.68 4.65 -0.83
N SER A 123 3.20 3.84 -1.74
CA SER A 123 4.55 3.27 -1.61
C SER A 123 5.65 4.33 -1.65
N THR A 124 5.49 5.36 -2.45
CA THR A 124 6.40 6.50 -2.47
C THR A 124 6.36 7.27 -1.15
N ALA A 125 5.16 7.55 -0.64
CA ALA A 125 4.96 8.31 0.59
C ALA A 125 5.42 7.55 1.84
N PHE A 126 5.21 6.23 1.93
CA PHE A 126 5.57 5.45 3.11
C PHE A 126 7.09 5.28 3.33
N GLN A 127 7.92 5.74 2.40
CA GLN A 127 9.35 5.88 2.69
C GLN A 127 9.60 6.82 3.89
N LYS A 128 8.63 7.67 4.23
CA LYS A 128 8.60 8.46 5.47
C LYS A 128 8.40 7.58 6.71
N GLY A 129 7.57 6.54 6.62
CA GLY A 129 7.29 5.55 7.66
C GLY A 129 5.92 4.92 7.52
N LEU A 130 5.78 3.73 8.08
CA LEU A 130 4.52 3.02 8.32
C LEU A 130 4.20 3.04 9.81
N GLY A 131 3.03 2.50 10.19
CA GLY A 131 2.55 2.55 11.56
C GLY A 131 2.03 1.22 12.09
N ALA A 132 1.11 1.31 13.05
CA ALA A 132 0.62 0.16 13.81
C ALA A 132 -0.29 -0.76 12.99
N ILE A 133 -0.94 -0.28 11.91
CA ILE A 133 -1.75 -1.13 11.02
C ILE A 133 -0.86 -2.23 10.43
N HIS A 134 0.25 -1.84 9.82
CA HIS A 134 1.19 -2.79 9.23
C HIS A 134 1.93 -3.61 10.29
N SER A 135 2.28 -3.02 11.44
CA SER A 135 2.93 -3.73 12.54
C SER A 135 2.08 -4.86 13.11
N LEU A 136 0.75 -4.70 13.14
CA LEU A 136 -0.19 -5.73 13.57
C LEU A 136 -0.49 -6.75 12.48
N SER A 137 -0.63 -6.31 11.22
CA SER A 137 -1.01 -7.19 10.13
C SER A 137 0.10 -8.18 9.74
N HIS A 138 1.36 -7.79 9.79
CA HIS A 138 2.48 -8.66 9.39
C HIS A 138 2.55 -9.97 10.17
N PRO A 139 2.56 -9.99 11.53
CA PRO A 139 2.57 -11.24 12.29
C PRO A 139 1.28 -12.06 12.09
N VAL A 140 0.11 -11.40 12.00
CA VAL A 140 -1.16 -12.09 11.76
C VAL A 140 -1.16 -12.79 10.40
N ASN A 141 -0.63 -12.14 9.36
CA ASN A 141 -0.52 -12.76 8.03
C ASN A 141 0.47 -13.94 8.05
N ALA A 142 1.60 -13.80 8.74
CA ALA A 142 2.62 -14.84 8.80
C ALA A 142 2.11 -16.11 9.51
N LEU A 143 1.34 -15.94 10.59
CA LEU A 143 0.85 -17.05 11.42
C LEU A 143 -0.44 -17.69 10.89
N ASN A 144 -1.32 -16.92 10.25
CA ASN A 144 -2.68 -17.36 9.93
C ASN A 144 -3.01 -17.39 8.44
N ASN A 145 -2.05 -17.04 7.57
CA ASN A 145 -2.24 -16.97 6.11
C ASN A 145 -3.45 -16.12 5.68
N ILE A 146 -3.72 -15.04 6.43
CA ILE A 146 -4.80 -14.09 6.11
C ILE A 146 -4.30 -13.12 5.05
N HIS A 147 -5.17 -12.72 4.12
CA HIS A 147 -4.82 -11.74 3.10
C HIS A 147 -4.39 -10.40 3.72
N HIS A 148 -3.22 -9.89 3.33
CA HIS A 148 -2.57 -8.72 3.95
C HIS A 148 -3.48 -7.48 3.97
N GLY A 149 -3.99 -7.07 2.80
CA GLY A 149 -4.87 -5.90 2.71
C GLY A 149 -6.19 -6.05 3.48
N LEU A 150 -6.71 -7.27 3.64
CA LEU A 150 -7.89 -7.51 4.47
C LEU A 150 -7.56 -7.26 5.95
N SER A 151 -6.44 -7.75 6.45
CA SER A 151 -6.05 -7.48 7.84
C SER A 151 -5.75 -6.01 8.08
N ASN A 152 -5.13 -5.30 7.12
CA ASN A 152 -4.95 -3.85 7.20
C ASN A 152 -6.30 -3.12 7.31
N ALA A 153 -7.30 -3.51 6.50
CA ALA A 153 -8.64 -2.94 6.57
C ALA A 153 -9.31 -3.16 7.93
N ILE A 154 -9.14 -4.36 8.52
CA ILE A 154 -9.72 -4.71 9.82
C ILE A 154 -9.05 -3.92 10.95
N PHE A 155 -7.71 -3.81 10.95
CA PHE A 155 -6.99 -3.10 12.01
C PHE A 155 -7.11 -1.58 11.92
N MET A 156 -7.33 -1.03 10.72
CA MET A 156 -7.34 0.41 10.47
C MET A 156 -8.21 1.22 11.46
N PRO A 157 -9.50 0.92 11.66
CA PRO A 157 -10.35 1.72 12.56
C PRO A 157 -9.88 1.67 14.02
N TYR A 158 -9.38 0.53 14.46
CA TYR A 158 -8.88 0.38 15.83
C TYR A 158 -7.58 1.16 16.05
N VAL A 159 -6.67 1.11 15.08
CA VAL A 159 -5.39 1.86 15.14
C VAL A 159 -5.64 3.37 15.06
N LEU A 160 -6.58 3.82 14.22
CA LEU A 160 -6.96 5.23 14.16
C LEU A 160 -7.54 5.70 15.48
N THR A 161 -8.41 4.90 16.09
CA THR A 161 -8.98 5.21 17.41
C THR A 161 -7.90 5.28 18.48
N PHE A 162 -6.97 4.33 18.49
CA PHE A 162 -5.86 4.28 19.47
C PHE A 162 -4.92 5.48 19.32
N ASN A 163 -4.63 5.89 18.09
CA ASN A 163 -3.70 6.99 17.81
C ASN A 163 -4.39 8.36 17.77
N LYS A 164 -5.70 8.45 17.98
CA LYS A 164 -6.51 9.67 17.78
C LYS A 164 -5.83 10.91 18.33
N ASP A 165 -5.42 10.90 19.57
CA ASP A 165 -4.90 12.08 20.28
C ASP A 165 -3.62 12.65 19.66
N VAL A 166 -2.82 11.81 18.97
CA VAL A 166 -1.56 12.23 18.33
C VAL A 166 -1.70 12.55 16.85
N ILE A 167 -2.71 12.00 16.17
CA ILE A 167 -2.91 12.21 14.73
C ILE A 167 -4.04 13.18 14.38
N GLU A 168 -4.89 13.54 15.35
CA GLU A 168 -6.10 14.38 15.15
C GLU A 168 -5.78 15.65 14.37
N GLN A 169 -4.73 16.38 14.75
CA GLN A 169 -4.32 17.62 14.09
C GLN A 169 -3.92 17.45 12.61
N LYS A 170 -3.57 16.25 12.20
CA LYS A 170 -3.28 15.93 10.79
C LYS A 170 -4.55 15.50 10.03
N ILE A 171 -5.45 14.79 10.68
CA ILE A 171 -6.65 14.21 10.03
C ILE A 171 -7.77 15.24 9.84
N ILE A 172 -7.85 16.29 10.69
CA ILE A 172 -8.88 17.33 10.61
C ILE A 172 -8.58 18.35 9.49
N LYS A 173 -7.38 18.38 8.95
CA LYS A 173 -7.01 19.30 7.85
C LYS A 173 -7.49 18.80 6.51
#